data_4c4a79a2dba35b0c59b3263ca195f3c0
#
_entry.id   4c4a79a2dba35b0c59b3263ca195f3c0
#
_cell.length_a   1.000
_cell.length_b   1.000
_cell.length_c   1.000
_cell.angle_alpha   90.00
_cell.angle_beta   90.00
_cell.angle_gamma   90.00
#
_symmetry.space_group_name_H-M   'P 1'
#
loop_
_entity.id
_entity.type
_entity.pdbx_description
1 polymer ?
#
loop_
_entity_poly.entity_id
_entity_poly.type
_entity_poly.pdbx_seq_one_letter_code
_entity_poly.pdbx_strand_id
1 'polypeptide(L)' 'MPPKIVCPNCQQNEWLENPELSYLPKVAQMDDGKYVADADNGIHVRLWRCNNCMYVMQFWEPD' A
#
# COMPACT_ATOMS: atom_id res chain seq x y z
N MET A 1 -13.94 -0.19 -4.93
CA MET A 1 -14.44 1.19 -5.04
C MET A 1 -13.27 2.17 -4.90
N PRO A 2 -13.20 3.20 -5.73
CA PRO A 2 -12.11 4.16 -5.60
C PRO A 2 -12.21 4.95 -4.30
N PRO A 3 -11.08 5.42 -3.77
CA PRO A 3 -11.10 6.28 -2.60
C PRO A 3 -11.89 7.56 -2.86
N LYS A 4 -12.64 8.01 -1.86
CA LYS A 4 -13.46 9.22 -1.98
C LYS A 4 -12.75 10.43 -1.36
N ILE A 5 -11.46 10.51 -1.56
CA ILE A 5 -10.65 11.62 -1.05
C ILE A 5 -9.84 12.22 -2.17
N VAL A 6 -9.47 13.48 -1.99
CA VAL A 6 -8.54 14.11 -2.93
C VAL A 6 -7.11 13.68 -2.60
N CYS A 7 -6.28 13.64 -3.63
CA CYS A 7 -4.87 13.32 -3.44
C CYS A 7 -4.22 14.38 -2.53
N PRO A 8 -3.58 13.98 -1.44
CA PRO A 8 -2.95 14.95 -0.54
C PRO A 8 -1.75 15.65 -1.14
N ASN A 9 -1.22 15.13 -2.23
CA ASN A 9 -0.04 15.70 -2.87
C ASN A 9 -0.40 16.73 -3.94
N CYS A 10 -1.37 16.43 -4.81
CA CYS A 10 -1.71 17.31 -5.94
C CYS A 10 -3.16 17.77 -5.94
N GLN A 11 -3.98 17.29 -5.01
CA GLN A 11 -5.39 17.67 -4.83
C GLN A 11 -6.31 17.27 -5.97
N GLN A 12 -5.87 16.35 -6.84
CA GLN A 12 -6.75 15.73 -7.82
C GLN A 12 -7.45 14.54 -7.18
N ASN A 13 -8.53 14.07 -7.79
CA ASN A 13 -9.31 12.97 -7.23
C ASN A 13 -9.48 11.80 -8.19
N GLU A 14 -8.63 11.67 -9.18
CA GLU A 14 -8.65 10.56 -10.12
C GLU A 14 -7.69 9.48 -9.66
N TRP A 15 -8.23 8.32 -9.34
CA TRP A 15 -7.47 7.19 -8.82
C TRP A 15 -7.54 6.01 -9.77
N LEU A 16 -6.40 5.37 -9.97
CA LEU A 16 -6.31 4.14 -10.76
C LEU A 16 -6.03 2.98 -9.82
N GLU A 17 -6.86 1.95 -9.90
CA GLU A 17 -6.69 0.76 -9.10
C GLU A 17 -5.61 -0.15 -9.70
N ASN A 18 -4.70 -0.61 -8.86
CA ASN A 18 -3.81 -1.69 -9.27
C ASN A 18 -4.61 -3.00 -9.30
N PRO A 19 -4.68 -3.70 -10.45
CA PRO A 19 -5.53 -4.89 -10.57
C PRO A 19 -5.08 -6.05 -9.69
N GLU A 20 -3.84 -6.08 -9.26
CA GLU A 20 -3.30 -7.15 -8.44
C GLU A 20 -3.11 -6.67 -7.01
N LEU A 21 -3.40 -7.55 -6.05
CA LEU A 21 -3.09 -7.27 -4.65
C LEU A 21 -1.59 -7.31 -4.42
N SER A 22 -1.10 -6.40 -3.62
CA SER A 22 0.29 -6.40 -3.19
C SER A 22 0.40 -6.99 -1.79
N TYR A 23 1.56 -7.49 -1.45
CA TYR A 23 1.80 -8.13 -0.16
C TYR A 23 2.84 -7.32 0.61
N LEU A 24 2.48 -6.93 1.84
CA LEU A 24 3.40 -6.28 2.77
C LEU A 24 3.79 -7.27 3.84
N PRO A 25 5.02 -7.81 3.81
CA PRO A 25 5.46 -8.72 4.85
C PRO A 25 5.72 -7.96 6.16
N LYS A 26 5.49 -8.66 7.27
CA LYS A 26 5.84 -8.13 8.57
C LYS A 26 7.36 -8.08 8.69
N VAL A 27 7.87 -7.08 9.36
CA VAL A 27 9.31 -6.91 9.55
C VAL A 27 9.64 -7.17 11.01
N ALA A 28 10.61 -8.08 11.25
CA ALA A 28 11.10 -8.38 12.58
C ALA A 28 12.52 -7.84 12.73
N GLN A 29 12.78 -7.23 13.90
CA GLN A 29 14.12 -6.75 14.20
C GLN A 29 14.93 -7.86 14.83
N MET A 30 16.11 -8.10 14.28
CA MET A 30 17.03 -9.11 14.81
C MET A 30 17.89 -8.52 15.94
N ASP A 31 18.58 -9.39 16.68
CA ASP A 31 19.40 -8.98 17.80
C ASP A 31 20.56 -8.05 17.40
N ASP A 32 20.99 -8.15 16.16
CA ASP A 32 22.09 -7.31 15.64
C ASP A 32 21.59 -5.96 15.09
N GLY A 33 20.29 -5.66 15.26
CA GLY A 33 19.70 -4.43 14.77
C GLY A 33 19.22 -4.45 13.33
N LYS A 34 19.43 -5.54 12.63
CA LYS A 34 18.96 -5.69 11.25
C LYS A 34 17.49 -6.09 11.21
N TYR A 35 16.84 -5.78 10.10
CA TYR A 35 15.43 -6.13 9.89
C TYR A 35 15.32 -7.23 8.85
N VAL A 36 14.45 -8.19 9.13
CA VAL A 36 14.18 -9.33 8.24
C VAL A 36 12.69 -9.36 7.94
N ALA A 37 12.35 -9.51 6.67
CA ALA A 37 10.95 -9.64 6.26
C ALA A 37 10.45 -11.05 6.57
N ASP A 38 9.29 -11.13 7.21
CA ASP A 38 8.61 -12.38 7.53
C ASP A 38 7.47 -12.57 6.53
N ALA A 39 7.70 -13.37 5.51
CA ALA A 39 6.73 -13.57 4.43
C ALA A 39 5.52 -14.38 4.87
N ASP A 40 5.58 -15.07 6.00
CA ASP A 40 4.47 -15.86 6.52
C ASP A 40 3.49 -14.99 7.33
N ASN A 41 3.92 -13.82 7.76
CA ASN A 41 3.13 -12.92 8.60
C ASN A 41 3.11 -11.52 7.99
N GLY A 42 2.19 -11.30 7.08
CA GLY A 42 2.05 -10.00 6.43
C GLY A 42 0.59 -9.73 6.11
N ILE A 43 0.36 -8.69 5.35
CA ILE A 43 -0.99 -8.30 4.96
C ILE A 43 -1.06 -8.11 3.46
N HIS A 44 -2.23 -8.35 2.92
CA HIS A 44 -2.53 -8.01 1.53
C HIS A 44 -3.09 -6.61 1.47
N VAL A 45 -2.60 -5.80 0.55
CA VAL A 45 -3.04 -4.42 0.40
C VAL A 45 -3.47 -4.17 -1.03
N ARG A 46 -4.48 -3.33 -1.18
CA ARG A 46 -4.93 -2.83 -2.47
C ARG A 46 -4.29 -1.47 -2.69
N LEU A 47 -3.63 -1.29 -3.82
CA LEU A 47 -2.96 -0.05 -4.15
C LEU A 47 -3.81 0.78 -5.10
N TRP A 48 -3.92 2.05 -4.81
CA TRP A 48 -4.56 3.03 -5.67
C TRP A 48 -3.53 4.12 -5.98
N ARG A 49 -3.36 4.42 -7.23
CA ARG A 49 -2.38 5.41 -7.70
C ARG A 49 -3.11 6.64 -8.19
N CYS A 50 -2.64 7.82 -7.78
CA CYS A 50 -3.14 9.07 -8.34
C CYS A 50 -2.75 9.16 -9.81
N ASN A 51 -3.73 9.44 -10.66
CA ASN A 51 -3.49 9.51 -12.11
C ASN A 51 -2.66 10.73 -12.50
N ASN A 52 -2.53 11.71 -11.62
CA ASN A 52 -1.83 12.96 -11.93
C ASN A 52 -0.39 12.98 -11.44
N CYS A 53 -0.16 12.70 -10.16
CA CYS A 53 1.18 12.83 -9.56
C CYS A 53 1.81 11.51 -9.15
N MET A 54 1.14 10.38 -9.37
CA MET A 54 1.63 9.04 -9.03
C MET A 54 1.69 8.76 -7.53
N TYR A 55 1.02 9.57 -6.70
CA TYR A 55 0.90 9.27 -5.28
C TYR A 55 0.16 7.95 -5.09
N VAL A 56 0.65 7.10 -4.20
CA VAL A 56 0.08 5.77 -3.98
C VAL A 56 -0.53 5.69 -2.59
N MET A 57 -1.76 5.18 -2.53
CA MET A 57 -2.44 4.87 -1.27
C MET A 57 -2.59 3.37 -1.14
N GLN A 58 -2.49 2.89 0.09
CA GLN A 58 -2.60 1.47 0.40
C GLN A 58 -3.80 1.25 1.30
N PHE A 59 -4.60 0.24 0.96
CA PHE A 59 -5.72 -0.17 1.79
C PHE A 59 -5.57 -1.64 2.15
N TRP A 60 -5.76 -1.95 3.42
CA TRP A 60 -5.70 -3.32 3.92
C TRP A 60 -6.90 -4.10 3.37
N GLU A 61 -6.61 -5.18 2.66
CA GLU A 61 -7.64 -6.09 2.16
C GLU A 61 -7.71 -7.28 3.12
N PRO A 62 -8.76 -7.43 3.90
CA PRO A 62 -8.89 -8.60 4.78
C PRO A 62 -9.17 -9.85 3.95
N ASP A 63 -8.62 -10.96 4.40
CA ASP A 63 -8.84 -12.26 3.77
C ASP A 63 -10.26 -12.78 3.99
#